data_d6d9080e6ed39fdb7307b480b1033488
#
_entry.id   d6d9080e6ed39fdb7307b480b1033488
#
_cell.length_a   1.000
_cell.length_b   1.000
_cell.length_c   1.000
_cell.angle_alpha   90.00
_cell.angle_beta   90.00
_cell.angle_gamma   90.00
#
_symmetry.space_group_name_H-M   'P 1'
#
loop_
_entity.id
_entity.type
_entity.pdbx_description
1 polymer ?
#
loop_
_entity_poly.entity_id
_entity_poly.type
_entity_poly.pdbx_seq_one_letter_code
_entity_poly.pdbx_strand_id
1 'polypeptide(L)'
;MFTNNKKESFQGAAPTYVGKGMCIEGKIWGTRPIWIDGEVKGSIDIGSEVIIGEPAKIDATIRAPIIKINGFVEGELYASGKIEIMSRGRVHGNVTNLAGCLIIHDGGIVEGQCKIANEEKMKSLLPQQFPKLLPEKSTTHTKIIQDSGKGTDTISKSEGEFVETK
;
A
#
# COMPACT_ATOMS: atom_id res chain seq x y z
N MET A 1 8.11 35.70 -0.88
CA MET A 1 7.54 34.83 -1.90
C MET A 1 7.26 33.48 -1.30
N PHE A 2 6.01 33.22 -1.09
CA PHE A 2 5.63 31.92 -0.53
C PHE A 2 5.46 30.96 -1.69
N THR A 3 6.31 29.97 -1.76
CA THR A 3 6.10 28.88 -2.68
C THR A 3 4.94 28.10 -2.14
N ASN A 4 3.82 28.20 -2.82
CA ASN A 4 2.64 27.45 -2.52
C ASN A 4 2.93 25.99 -2.90
N ASN A 5 3.41 25.27 -1.93
CA ASN A 5 3.60 23.86 -2.08
C ASN A 5 2.20 23.24 -2.10
N LYS A 6 1.70 23.05 -3.29
CA LYS A 6 0.39 22.46 -3.49
C LYS A 6 0.48 21.01 -3.03
N LYS A 7 0.11 20.79 -1.80
CA LYS A 7 -0.09 19.44 -1.33
C LYS A 7 -1.24 18.89 -2.13
N GLU A 8 -0.92 17.94 -2.97
CA GLU A 8 -1.97 17.18 -3.62
C GLU A 8 -2.77 16.52 -2.52
N SER A 9 -3.99 16.96 -2.39
CA SER A 9 -4.90 16.40 -1.40
C SER A 9 -5.30 15.02 -1.86
N PHE A 10 -4.83 14.02 -1.15
CA PHE A 10 -5.33 12.67 -1.33
C PHE A 10 -6.75 12.65 -0.81
N GLN A 11 -7.69 12.51 -1.71
CA GLN A 11 -9.09 12.39 -1.30
C GLN A 11 -9.28 11.02 -0.68
N GLY A 12 -9.39 11.00 0.63
CA GLY A 12 -9.61 9.78 1.34
C GLY A 12 -8.61 9.60 2.45
N ALA A 13 -8.15 8.38 2.60
CA ALA A 13 -7.25 8.04 3.68
C ALA A 13 -5.82 8.51 3.39
N ALA A 14 -5.15 8.97 4.41
CA ALA A 14 -3.76 9.36 4.30
C ALA A 14 -2.91 8.19 3.81
N PRO A 15 -1.94 8.45 2.93
CA PRO A 15 -1.05 7.41 2.45
C PRO A 15 -0.10 6.94 3.54
N THR A 16 0.31 5.70 3.42
CA THR A 16 1.41 5.19 4.22
C THR A 16 2.70 5.78 3.68
N TYR A 17 3.57 6.23 4.55
CA TYR A 17 4.81 6.88 4.12
C TYR A 17 6.04 6.12 4.60
N VAL A 18 6.90 5.75 3.66
CA VAL A 18 8.21 5.15 3.95
C VAL A 18 9.26 6.22 3.67
N GLY A 19 9.80 6.79 4.72
CA GLY A 19 10.71 7.93 4.62
C GLY A 19 12.10 7.57 4.12
N LYS A 20 12.81 8.59 3.65
CA LYS A 20 14.20 8.47 3.23
C LYS A 20 15.05 7.90 4.37
N GLY A 21 15.93 6.97 4.04
CA GLY A 21 16.79 6.31 5.03
C GLY A 21 16.16 5.07 5.65
N MET A 22 14.91 4.79 5.35
CA MET A 22 14.29 3.52 5.72
C MET A 22 14.61 2.47 4.67
N CYS A 23 14.90 1.26 5.13
CA CYS A 23 15.10 0.11 4.27
C CYS A 23 14.13 -0.98 4.72
N ILE A 24 13.33 -1.46 3.79
CA ILE A 24 12.36 -2.51 4.05
C ILE A 24 12.68 -3.68 3.15
N GLU A 25 12.76 -4.86 3.74
CA GLU A 25 13.08 -6.08 3.01
C GLU A 25 11.99 -7.09 3.29
N GLY A 26 11.33 -7.57 2.24
CA GLY A 26 10.24 -8.52 2.37
C GLY A 26 9.04 -8.15 1.56
N LYS A 27 7.85 -8.43 2.10
CA LYS A 27 6.61 -8.18 1.39
C LYS A 27 5.81 -7.08 2.05
N ILE A 28 5.49 -6.06 1.27
CA ILE A 28 4.60 -4.98 1.68
C ILE A 28 3.27 -5.21 0.99
N TRP A 29 2.19 -5.19 1.75
CA TRP A 29 0.86 -5.33 1.16
C TRP A 29 -0.14 -4.47 1.91
N GLY A 30 -1.13 -3.98 1.20
CA GLY A 30 -2.16 -3.15 1.81
C GLY A 30 -3.16 -2.63 0.79
N THR A 31 -4.21 -2.00 1.30
CA THR A 31 -5.28 -1.44 0.46
C THR A 31 -5.20 0.07 0.33
N ARG A 32 -4.33 0.72 1.11
CA ARG A 32 -4.18 2.17 1.10
C ARG A 32 -3.03 2.60 0.22
N PRO A 33 -3.04 3.84 -0.23
CA PRO A 33 -1.92 4.37 -0.99
C PRO A 33 -0.65 4.34 -0.16
N ILE A 34 0.48 4.13 -0.83
CA ILE A 34 1.78 4.15 -0.18
C ILE A 34 2.72 5.10 -0.93
N TRP A 35 3.46 5.89 -0.17
CA TRP A 35 4.51 6.76 -0.69
C TRP A 35 5.85 6.27 -0.16
N ILE A 36 6.78 6.04 -1.06
CA ILE A 36 8.08 5.48 -0.70
C ILE A 36 9.18 6.43 -1.15
N ASP A 37 9.95 6.91 -0.17
CA ASP A 37 11.17 7.70 -0.39
C ASP A 37 12.42 6.94 0.08
N GLY A 38 12.23 5.75 0.64
CA GLY A 38 13.29 4.89 1.14
C GLY A 38 13.68 3.79 0.17
N GLU A 39 14.30 2.75 0.72
CA GLU A 39 14.66 1.55 -0.04
C GLU A 39 13.68 0.43 0.27
N VAL A 40 13.28 -0.30 -0.76
CA VAL A 40 12.42 -1.48 -0.58
C VAL A 40 12.93 -2.60 -1.47
N LYS A 41 13.06 -3.79 -0.87
CA LYS A 41 13.44 -5.01 -1.58
C LYS A 41 12.42 -6.10 -1.34
N GLY A 42 12.00 -6.76 -2.42
CA GLY A 42 11.08 -7.89 -2.30
C GLY A 42 9.82 -7.74 -3.12
N SER A 43 8.65 -7.52 -2.50
CA SER A 43 7.41 -7.32 -3.25
C SER A 43 6.51 -6.29 -2.61
N ILE A 44 5.81 -5.55 -3.45
CA ILE A 44 4.88 -4.50 -3.03
C ILE A 44 3.54 -4.77 -3.70
N ASP A 45 2.55 -5.17 -2.91
CA ASP A 45 1.20 -5.49 -3.37
C ASP A 45 0.21 -4.51 -2.78
N ILE A 46 -0.16 -3.49 -3.53
CA ILE A 46 -1.03 -2.41 -3.03
C ILE A 46 -2.32 -2.35 -3.83
N GLY A 47 -3.45 -2.31 -3.13
CA GLY A 47 -4.78 -2.23 -3.75
C GLY A 47 -5.19 -0.83 -4.18
N SER A 48 -4.31 0.14 -4.07
CA SER A 48 -4.59 1.52 -4.42
C SER A 48 -3.43 2.08 -5.26
N GLU A 49 -2.79 3.11 -4.78
CA GLU A 49 -1.75 3.80 -5.52
C GLU A 49 -0.39 3.61 -4.85
N VAL A 50 0.64 3.36 -5.65
CA VAL A 50 2.03 3.33 -5.20
C VAL A 50 2.74 4.54 -5.79
N ILE A 51 3.31 5.36 -4.92
CA ILE A 51 4.08 6.54 -5.33
C ILE A 51 5.52 6.33 -4.90
N ILE A 52 6.41 6.36 -5.86
CA ILE A 52 7.85 6.20 -5.62
C ILE A 52 8.50 7.55 -5.80
N GLY A 53 8.96 8.12 -4.72
CA GLY A 53 9.58 9.44 -4.70
C GLY A 53 10.99 9.43 -5.28
N GLU A 54 11.53 10.61 -5.53
CA GLU A 54 12.83 10.79 -6.18
C GLU A 54 13.99 10.08 -5.46
N PRO A 55 14.08 10.13 -4.13
CA PRO A 55 15.19 9.47 -3.45
C PRO A 55 15.03 7.97 -3.29
N ALA A 56 13.89 7.42 -3.71
CA ALA A 56 13.58 6.02 -3.49
C ALA A 56 14.40 5.10 -4.40
N LYS A 57 14.74 3.93 -3.86
CA LYS A 57 15.38 2.85 -4.59
C LYS A 57 14.59 1.59 -4.33
N ILE A 58 14.01 1.06 -5.37
CA ILE A 58 13.14 -0.11 -5.26
C ILE A 58 13.77 -1.26 -6.06
N ASP A 59 13.93 -2.39 -5.42
CA ASP A 59 14.35 -3.64 -6.03
C ASP A 59 13.28 -4.68 -5.71
N ALA A 60 12.18 -4.62 -6.45
CA ALA A 60 10.99 -5.38 -6.06
C ALA A 60 10.05 -5.61 -7.23
N THR A 61 9.15 -6.57 -7.02
CA THR A 61 7.98 -6.75 -7.86
C THR A 61 6.85 -5.88 -7.31
N ILE A 62 6.35 -4.95 -8.12
CA ILE A 62 5.29 -4.03 -7.70
C ILE A 62 3.99 -4.38 -8.40
N ARG A 63 2.93 -4.54 -7.63
CA ARG A 63 1.58 -4.79 -8.15
C ARG A 63 0.62 -3.78 -7.56
N ALA A 64 0.03 -2.96 -8.40
CA ALA A 64 -0.94 -1.95 -7.94
C ALA A 64 -1.81 -1.49 -9.13
N PRO A 65 -2.99 -0.93 -8.85
CA PRO A 65 -3.78 -0.31 -9.91
C PRO A 65 -3.07 0.89 -10.52
N ILE A 66 -2.45 1.71 -9.68
CA ILE A 66 -1.79 2.93 -10.12
C ILE A 66 -0.37 2.97 -9.56
N ILE A 67 0.60 3.21 -10.43
CA ILE A 67 2.01 3.30 -10.04
C ILE A 67 2.58 4.59 -10.59
N LYS A 68 3.08 5.45 -9.72
CA LYS A 68 3.76 6.69 -10.10
C LYS A 68 5.22 6.59 -9.69
N ILE A 69 6.12 6.84 -10.61
CA ILE A 69 7.55 6.63 -10.38
C ILE A 69 8.32 7.91 -10.67
N ASN A 70 9.00 8.43 -9.65
CA ASN A 70 9.92 9.55 -9.78
C ASN A 70 11.34 9.18 -9.31
N GLY A 71 11.52 7.98 -8.79
CA GLY A 71 12.79 7.46 -8.32
C GLY A 71 13.28 6.30 -9.17
N PHE A 72 14.14 5.49 -8.59
CA PHE A 72 14.73 4.34 -9.27
C PHE A 72 13.99 3.05 -8.90
N VAL A 73 13.59 2.30 -9.91
CA VAL A 73 12.91 1.02 -9.73
C VAL A 73 13.58 -0.04 -10.59
N GLU A 74 13.95 -1.13 -9.95
CA GLU A 74 14.47 -2.31 -10.63
C GLU A 74 13.53 -3.48 -10.32
N GLY A 75 13.12 -4.22 -11.35
CA GLY A 75 12.27 -5.39 -11.16
C GLY A 75 11.07 -5.42 -12.09
N GLU A 76 9.93 -5.88 -11.57
CA GLU A 76 8.75 -6.07 -12.40
C GLU A 76 7.58 -5.22 -11.91
N LEU A 77 6.94 -4.56 -12.85
CA LEU A 77 5.82 -3.69 -12.57
C LEU A 77 4.55 -4.25 -13.20
N TYR A 78 3.50 -4.37 -12.41
CA TYR A 78 2.20 -4.84 -12.87
C TYR A 78 1.13 -3.82 -12.47
N ALA A 79 0.52 -3.18 -13.45
CA ALA A 79 -0.52 -2.21 -13.18
C ALA A 79 -1.79 -2.52 -13.96
N SER A 80 -2.92 -2.58 -13.27
CA SER A 80 -4.21 -2.77 -13.93
C SER A 80 -4.80 -1.46 -14.45
N GLY A 81 -4.37 -0.35 -13.89
CA GLY A 81 -4.84 0.95 -14.30
C GLY A 81 -3.77 1.73 -15.03
N LYS A 82 -2.92 2.42 -14.31
CA LYS A 82 -2.03 3.42 -14.90
C LYS A 82 -0.62 3.32 -14.34
N ILE A 83 0.36 3.43 -15.22
CA ILE A 83 1.75 3.61 -14.82
C ILE A 83 2.19 4.97 -15.34
N GLU A 84 2.74 5.79 -14.47
CA GLU A 84 3.18 7.13 -14.79
C GLU A 84 4.63 7.29 -14.34
N ILE A 85 5.52 7.49 -15.30
CA ILE A 85 6.94 7.64 -15.04
C ILE A 85 7.26 9.11 -15.19
N MET A 86 7.63 9.73 -14.09
CA MET A 86 7.91 11.16 -14.02
C MET A 86 9.29 11.47 -14.58
N SER A 87 9.62 12.74 -14.66
CA SER A 87 10.82 13.22 -15.32
C SER A 87 12.14 12.71 -14.73
N ARG A 88 12.13 12.27 -13.49
CA ARG A 88 13.32 11.69 -12.85
C ARG A 88 13.17 10.19 -12.60
N GLY A 89 12.04 9.63 -13.00
CA GLY A 89 11.77 8.21 -12.85
C GLY A 89 12.64 7.36 -13.76
N ARG A 90 13.22 6.33 -13.19
CA ARG A 90 14.02 5.36 -13.94
C ARG A 90 13.55 3.96 -13.59
N VAL A 91 13.14 3.23 -14.61
CA VAL A 91 12.65 1.87 -14.46
C VAL A 91 13.57 0.95 -15.23
N HIS A 92 14.08 -0.07 -14.55
CA HIS A 92 14.93 -1.08 -15.13
C HIS A 92 14.28 -2.43 -14.90
N GLY A 93 13.71 -3.01 -15.96
CA GLY A 93 13.04 -4.31 -15.86
C GLY A 93 11.81 -4.41 -16.72
N ASN A 94 10.85 -5.19 -16.25
CA ASN A 94 9.66 -5.49 -17.06
C ASN A 94 8.46 -4.70 -16.59
N VAL A 95 7.80 -4.05 -17.50
CA VAL A 95 6.58 -3.29 -17.22
C VAL A 95 5.41 -4.00 -17.92
N THR A 96 4.42 -4.41 -17.14
CA THR A 96 3.21 -5.04 -17.67
C THR A 96 2.00 -4.22 -17.26
N ASN A 97 1.26 -3.72 -18.22
CA ASN A 97 0.09 -2.90 -17.95
C ASN A 97 -1.03 -3.18 -18.95
N LEU A 98 -2.20 -2.63 -18.68
CA LEU A 98 -3.29 -2.66 -19.65
C LEU A 98 -3.03 -1.65 -20.76
N ALA A 99 -3.61 -1.89 -21.92
CA ALA A 99 -3.39 -1.08 -23.11
C ALA A 99 -3.69 0.40 -22.83
N GLY A 100 -2.76 1.26 -23.25
CA GLY A 100 -2.96 2.71 -23.18
C GLY A 100 -2.75 3.33 -21.82
N CYS A 101 -2.25 2.57 -20.85
CA CYS A 101 -2.14 3.07 -19.47
C CYS A 101 -0.71 3.42 -19.05
N LEU A 102 0.24 3.45 -19.96
CA LEU A 102 1.62 3.83 -19.65
C LEU A 102 1.91 5.25 -20.13
N ILE A 103 2.32 6.11 -19.22
CA ILE A 103 2.67 7.49 -19.51
C ILE A 103 4.10 7.73 -19.05
N ILE A 104 4.93 8.26 -19.95
CA ILE A 104 6.31 8.58 -19.63
C ILE A 104 6.48 10.07 -19.91
N HIS A 105 6.84 10.80 -18.87
CA HIS A 105 7.10 12.24 -18.97
C HIS A 105 8.52 12.50 -19.49
N ASP A 106 8.75 13.70 -20.00
CA ASP A 106 10.07 14.11 -20.47
C ASP A 106 11.11 13.87 -19.39
N GLY A 107 12.16 13.14 -19.74
CA GLY A 107 13.23 12.77 -18.82
C GLY A 107 13.05 11.43 -18.12
N GLY A 108 11.86 10.85 -18.17
CA GLY A 108 11.62 9.51 -17.65
C GLY A 108 12.29 8.44 -18.52
N ILE A 109 12.86 7.44 -17.90
CA ILE A 109 13.59 6.38 -18.61
C ILE A 109 13.01 5.01 -18.24
N VAL A 110 12.79 4.19 -19.25
CA VAL A 110 12.41 2.78 -19.08
C VAL A 110 13.40 1.94 -19.87
N GLU A 111 14.09 1.06 -19.17
CA GLU A 111 15.02 0.11 -19.77
C GLU A 111 14.52 -1.30 -19.47
N GLY A 112 14.09 -1.98 -20.51
CA GLY A 112 13.55 -3.32 -20.36
C GLY A 112 12.39 -3.57 -21.31
N GLN A 113 11.50 -4.48 -20.91
CA GLN A 113 10.39 -4.87 -21.77
C GLN A 113 9.09 -4.27 -21.25
N CYS A 114 8.36 -3.63 -22.16
CA CYS A 114 7.01 -3.20 -21.90
C CYS A 114 6.05 -4.18 -22.57
N LYS A 115 5.17 -4.78 -21.76
CA LYS A 115 4.19 -5.73 -22.24
C LYS A 115 2.80 -5.20 -21.96
N ILE A 116 1.92 -5.41 -22.92
CA ILE A 116 0.52 -5.07 -22.76
C ILE A 116 -0.21 -6.37 -22.43
N ALA A 117 -0.89 -6.40 -21.32
CA ALA A 117 -1.69 -7.54 -20.91
C ALA A 117 -3.15 -7.25 -21.20
N ASN A 118 -3.92 -8.32 -21.45
CA ASN A 118 -5.35 -8.19 -21.49
C ASN A 118 -5.90 -8.31 -20.05
N GLU A 119 -7.18 -7.99 -19.88
CA GLU A 119 -7.79 -7.99 -18.55
C GLU A 119 -7.69 -9.33 -17.85
N GLU A 120 -7.85 -10.44 -18.58
CA GLU A 120 -7.81 -11.75 -17.97
C GLU A 120 -6.43 -12.07 -17.40
N LYS A 121 -5.40 -11.76 -18.16
CA LYS A 121 -4.03 -12.00 -17.74
C LYS A 121 -3.66 -11.07 -16.58
N MET A 122 -4.13 -9.84 -16.62
CA MET A 122 -3.87 -8.90 -15.53
C MET A 122 -4.55 -9.34 -14.23
N LYS A 123 -5.78 -9.85 -14.32
CA LYS A 123 -6.49 -10.35 -13.13
C LYS A 123 -5.74 -11.50 -12.47
N SER A 124 -5.04 -12.33 -13.24
CA SER A 124 -4.26 -13.42 -12.65
C SER A 124 -2.93 -12.95 -12.07
N LEU A 125 -2.42 -11.81 -12.51
CA LEU A 125 -1.14 -11.29 -12.05
C LEU A 125 -1.28 -10.39 -10.83
N LEU A 126 -2.44 -9.77 -10.66
CA LEU A 126 -2.71 -8.93 -9.49
C LEU A 126 -3.26 -9.79 -8.35
N PRO A 127 -2.96 -9.44 -7.13
CA PRO A 127 -3.52 -10.16 -5.99
C PRO A 127 -5.04 -10.05 -6.06
N GLN A 128 -5.69 -11.21 -6.15
CA GLN A 128 -7.15 -11.28 -6.21
C GLN A 128 -7.78 -10.81 -4.91
N GLN A 129 -7.07 -11.00 -3.82
CA GLN A 129 -7.51 -10.60 -2.51
C GLN A 129 -6.30 -10.26 -1.67
N PHE A 130 -6.35 -9.11 -1.05
CA PHE A 130 -5.45 -8.85 0.04
C PHE A 130 -5.83 -9.80 1.17
N PRO A 131 -4.85 -10.32 1.91
CA PRO A 131 -5.18 -11.14 3.06
C PRO A 131 -6.19 -10.35 3.87
N LYS A 132 -7.35 -10.92 4.04
CA LYS A 132 -8.34 -10.31 4.91
C LYS A 132 -7.68 -10.17 6.25
N LEU A 133 -7.52 -8.95 6.69
CA LEU A 133 -7.12 -8.73 8.06
C LEU A 133 -8.05 -9.59 8.88
N LEU A 134 -7.46 -10.42 9.72
CA LEU A 134 -8.25 -11.10 10.73
C LEU A 134 -9.20 -10.06 11.29
N PRO A 135 -10.49 -10.38 11.34
CA PRO A 135 -11.41 -9.45 11.94
C PRO A 135 -10.81 -9.10 13.29
N GLU A 136 -10.58 -7.84 13.48
CA GLU A 136 -10.22 -7.39 14.80
C GLU A 136 -11.23 -8.06 15.70
N LYS A 137 -10.74 -8.97 16.53
CA LYS A 137 -11.57 -9.37 17.61
C LYS A 137 -11.98 -8.05 18.22
N SER A 138 -13.21 -7.70 17.98
CA SER A 138 -13.76 -6.59 18.70
C SER A 138 -13.44 -6.94 20.13
N THR A 139 -12.46 -6.29 20.64
CA THR A 139 -12.26 -6.29 22.06
C THR A 139 -13.54 -5.66 22.54
N THR A 140 -14.45 -6.50 22.88
CA THR A 140 -15.58 -6.05 23.60
C THR A 140 -14.96 -5.39 24.80
N HIS A 141 -14.86 -4.12 24.75
CA HIS A 141 -14.59 -3.37 25.95
C HIS A 141 -15.70 -3.79 26.89
N THR A 142 -15.36 -4.71 27.71
CA THR A 142 -16.20 -4.96 28.84
C THR A 142 -16.31 -3.64 29.55
N LYS A 143 -17.38 -2.98 29.31
CA LYS A 143 -17.67 -1.79 30.02
C LYS A 143 -17.69 -2.18 31.48
N ILE A 144 -16.67 -1.78 32.15
CA ILE A 144 -16.66 -1.95 33.56
C ILE A 144 -17.76 -1.05 34.05
N ILE A 145 -18.86 -1.61 34.35
CA ILE A 145 -19.90 -0.91 35.02
C ILE A 145 -19.39 -0.83 36.44
N GLN A 146 -18.89 0.33 36.78
CA GLN A 146 -18.69 0.58 38.20
C GLN A 146 -20.06 0.59 38.81
N ASP A 147 -20.37 -0.48 39.41
CA ASP A 147 -21.48 -0.43 40.32
C ASP A 147 -21.04 0.37 41.50
N SER A 148 -21.52 1.54 41.53
CA SER A 148 -21.17 2.40 42.63
C SER A 148 -22.02 2.05 43.76
N GLY A 149 -22.26 1.13 44.14
CA GLY A 149 -23.06 1.03 45.25
C GLY A 149 -22.79 -0.12 46.06
N LYS A 150 -23.30 -1.11 45.72
CA LYS A 150 -23.22 -2.22 46.49
C LYS A 150 -22.64 -3.21 45.72
N GLY A 151 -21.50 -3.04 45.77
CA GLY A 151 -20.79 -3.87 44.97
C GLY A 151 -21.21 -5.24 45.09
N THR A 152 -21.51 -5.83 44.50
CA THR A 152 -21.63 -7.09 44.56
C THR A 152 -21.39 -7.66 43.42
N ASP A 153 -21.15 -7.87 43.23
CA ASP A 153 -20.92 -8.44 42.50
C ASP A 153 -20.56 -8.73 41.64
N THR A 154 -20.16 -9.11 41.47
CA THR A 154 -19.69 -9.55 40.89
C THR A 154 -19.93 -10.01 39.82
N ILE A 155 -19.72 -10.01 39.21
CA ILE A 155 -19.97 -10.35 38.20
C ILE A 155 -19.28 -10.98 37.41
N SER A 156 -19.20 -11.57 37.38
CA SER A 156 -18.56 -12.08 36.68
C SER A 156 -19.03 -12.87 35.83
N LYS A 157 -19.52 -13.16 35.48
CA LYS A 157 -19.79 -13.86 34.71
C LYS A 157 -19.71 -13.68 33.50
N SER A 158 -19.30 -13.79 33.01
CA SER A 158 -19.19 -13.85 32.05
C SER A 158 -19.16 -14.31 31.13
N GLU A 159 -19.06 -14.76 31.13
CA GLU A 159 -18.91 -15.37 30.74
C GLU A 159 -18.93 -15.58 29.92
N GLY A 160 -18.80 -15.62 29.83
CA GLY A 160 -18.46 -15.88 29.53
C GLY A 160 -18.37 -15.83 28.84
N GLU A 161 -18.24 -15.68 29.02
CA GLU A 161 -17.90 -15.57 29.10
C GLU A 161 -17.50 -15.31 29.18
N PHE A 162 -17.25 -15.04 29.14
CA PHE A 162 -16.68 -14.77 29.80
C PHE A 162 -16.53 -15.07 30.35
N VAL A 163 -16.37 -14.92 30.43
CA VAL A 163 -16.15 -15.08 31.34
C VAL A 163 -16.41 -15.34 31.86
N GLU A 164 -16.60 -15.29 32.14
CA GLU A 164 -16.70 -15.54 33.04
C GLU A 164 -16.89 -15.89 33.63
N THR A 165 -16.80 -15.83 33.81
CA THR A 165 -16.76 -16.20 34.78
C THR A 165 -17.31 -16.73 35.51
N LYS A 166 -17.48 -16.60 35.92
CA LYS A 166 -17.48 -16.87 37.22
C LYS A 166 -16.89 -17.80 37.72
#